data_002da2a323021eb11ca183d023a0247c
#
_entry.id   002da2a323021eb11ca183d023a0247c
#
_cell.length_a   1.000
_cell.length_b   1.000
_cell.length_c   1.000
_cell.angle_alpha   90.00
_cell.angle_beta   90.00
_cell.angle_gamma   90.00
#
_symmetry.space_group_name_H-M   'P 1'
#
loop_
_entity.id
_entity.type
_entity.pdbx_description
1 polymer ?
#
loop_
_entity_poly.entity_id
_entity_poly.type
_entity_poly.pdbx_seq_one_letter_code
_entity_poly.pdbx_strand_id
1 'polypeptide(L)'
;MLLGCLLALLPQGASARLAGPPEGWAPGETTRDLAAVRASGQLRVLVNQSRNSSGEVRGEPIGIEYRRLRAFEQYLNRNARDGREVRLKLIPLPKEQLLPALLRGEGDLVAPGELLPVRRGMAVRASTPILRDVPLVVVARQGNRRYQRLEQLAGRSLALPAGSAARDALLKVNAGLKTPIVADWQDPSLAVEDVLELVHAGILPMTAVELPIAERWAKVLPKLRIERHLQLTDQGDMSWFVQRAAPNLRASVDRFLRGYRAPADQDAAFLRVYRRLYKVHYPLGRLERQRLERVRPVLMQHARAQSLDWLLLAALAFKESTLNPAARGAGGATGLLQVTPAAARNVGVGNAASLDGNVQAGAKYLAMIRRRYFASAQFNERERMAFVLAAYNLGPQRVQRLRAEARRRGLNPNQWFFQVERLAAERFGMGVVSYVSSVNKYHLAFARERYRLEP
;
A
#
# COMPACT_ATOMS: atom_id res chain seq x y z
N MET A 1 8.65 -34.61 48.51
CA MET A 1 8.45 -33.15 48.46
C MET A 1 9.60 -32.57 47.67
N LEU A 2 9.40 -32.22 46.43
CA LEU A 2 10.29 -31.36 45.64
C LEU A 2 9.44 -30.72 44.55
N LEU A 3 9.14 -29.44 44.75
CA LEU A 3 8.39 -28.59 43.83
C LEU A 3 9.30 -28.27 42.63
N GLY A 4 8.96 -28.72 41.45
CA GLY A 4 9.57 -28.31 40.19
C GLY A 4 8.84 -27.13 39.60
N CYS A 5 9.45 -25.94 39.58
CA CYS A 5 8.96 -24.78 38.82
C CYS A 5 9.13 -25.03 37.31
N LEU A 6 8.02 -25.16 36.59
CA LEU A 6 8.03 -25.06 35.13
C LEU A 6 8.08 -23.55 34.75
N LEU A 7 9.28 -23.10 34.33
CA LEU A 7 9.42 -21.84 33.60
C LEU A 7 8.90 -22.03 32.18
N ALA A 8 7.78 -21.40 31.85
CA ALA A 8 7.28 -21.30 30.49
C ALA A 8 8.18 -20.36 29.69
N LEU A 9 8.93 -20.91 28.75
CA LEU A 9 9.67 -20.17 27.73
C LEU A 9 8.67 -19.53 26.76
N LEU A 10 8.53 -18.21 26.84
CA LEU A 10 7.87 -17.41 25.81
C LEU A 10 8.75 -17.43 24.54
N PRO A 11 8.17 -17.63 23.36
CA PRO A 11 8.94 -17.52 22.13
C PRO A 11 9.41 -16.09 21.94
N GLN A 12 10.72 -15.89 21.90
CA GLN A 12 11.35 -14.62 21.53
C GLN A 12 10.90 -14.25 20.12
N GLY A 13 10.36 -13.03 19.96
CA GLY A 13 9.91 -12.50 18.71
C GLY A 13 10.96 -12.60 17.61
N ALA A 14 10.62 -13.25 16.52
CA ALA A 14 11.42 -13.26 15.31
C ALA A 14 11.56 -11.81 14.80
N SER A 15 12.73 -11.24 15.01
CA SER A 15 13.13 -9.99 14.34
C SER A 15 13.09 -10.24 12.84
N ALA A 16 12.10 -9.71 12.15
CA ALA A 16 12.05 -9.72 10.70
C ALA A 16 13.32 -9.04 10.18
N ARG A 17 14.26 -9.83 9.67
CA ARG A 17 15.41 -9.31 8.94
C ARG A 17 14.84 -8.57 7.73
N LEU A 18 15.04 -7.25 7.70
CA LEU A 18 14.75 -6.40 6.57
C LEU A 18 15.42 -7.02 5.34
N ALA A 19 14.66 -7.27 4.29
CA ALA A 19 15.18 -7.72 3.02
C ALA A 19 16.26 -6.72 2.56
N GLY A 20 17.45 -7.23 2.27
CA GLY A 20 18.55 -6.42 1.76
C GLY A 20 18.18 -5.76 0.43
N PRO A 21 18.92 -4.74 0.00
CA PRO A 21 18.69 -4.07 -1.28
C PRO A 21 18.74 -5.10 -2.42
N PRO A 22 18.00 -4.88 -3.51
CA PRO A 22 18.00 -5.79 -4.66
C PRO A 22 19.41 -5.95 -5.22
N GLU A 23 19.79 -7.18 -5.58
CA GLU A 23 21.08 -7.48 -6.23
C GLU A 23 21.27 -6.60 -7.47
N GLY A 24 22.38 -5.86 -7.50
CA GLY A 24 22.71 -4.89 -8.55
C GLY A 24 22.89 -3.45 -8.04
N TRP A 25 22.74 -3.21 -6.74
CA TRP A 25 23.01 -1.92 -6.12
C TRP A 25 24.42 -1.89 -5.54
N ALA A 26 25.29 -1.10 -6.16
CA ALA A 26 26.64 -0.86 -5.62
C ALA A 26 26.54 0.00 -4.34
N PRO A 27 27.19 -0.41 -3.22
CA PRO A 27 27.25 0.43 -2.03
C PRO A 27 28.16 1.64 -2.33
N GLY A 28 27.64 2.86 -2.08
CA GLY A 28 28.49 4.02 -1.90
C GLY A 28 28.73 4.92 -3.12
N GLU A 29 27.66 5.24 -3.91
CA GLU A 29 27.75 6.42 -4.75
C GLU A 29 27.77 7.67 -3.84
N THR A 30 28.80 8.51 -4.04
CA THR A 30 28.96 9.82 -3.40
C THR A 30 27.71 10.70 -3.64
N THR A 31 27.44 11.59 -2.69
CA THR A 31 26.40 12.63 -2.84
C THR A 31 26.48 13.28 -4.22
N ARG A 32 25.35 13.29 -4.92
CA ARG A 32 25.24 13.92 -6.23
C ARG A 32 24.51 15.27 -6.09
N ASP A 33 25.20 16.34 -6.40
CA ASP A 33 24.59 17.67 -6.52
C ASP A 33 24.11 17.94 -7.97
N LEU A 34 23.49 19.06 -8.24
CA LEU A 34 22.85 19.41 -9.51
C LEU A 34 23.75 19.18 -10.74
N ALA A 35 25.06 19.50 -10.63
CA ALA A 35 26.01 19.26 -11.73
C ALA A 35 26.13 17.79 -12.10
N ALA A 36 26.26 16.91 -11.11
CA ALA A 36 26.33 15.46 -11.31
C ALA A 36 25.00 14.87 -11.83
N VAL A 37 23.86 15.39 -11.37
CA VAL A 37 22.53 15.03 -11.89
C VAL A 37 22.42 15.38 -13.37
N ARG A 38 22.85 16.59 -13.78
CA ARG A 38 22.88 17.03 -15.20
C ARG A 38 23.83 16.21 -16.04
N ALA A 39 25.04 15.96 -15.54
CA ALA A 39 26.05 15.16 -16.26
C ALA A 39 25.57 13.74 -16.57
N SER A 40 24.82 13.12 -15.64
CA SER A 40 24.26 11.78 -15.82
C SER A 40 22.95 11.75 -16.64
N GLY A 41 22.31 12.90 -16.87
CA GLY A 41 20.99 12.96 -17.51
C GLY A 41 19.86 12.33 -16.67
N GLN A 42 20.08 12.06 -15.37
CA GLN A 42 19.11 11.35 -14.55
C GLN A 42 19.03 11.94 -13.13
N LEU A 43 17.80 12.27 -12.70
CA LEU A 43 17.47 12.61 -11.31
C LEU A 43 16.79 11.40 -10.67
N ARG A 44 17.45 10.80 -9.65
CA ARG A 44 16.93 9.67 -8.87
C ARG A 44 16.09 10.21 -7.71
N VAL A 45 14.78 9.95 -7.76
CA VAL A 45 13.84 10.46 -6.77
C VAL A 45 13.26 9.31 -5.94
N LEU A 46 13.55 9.33 -4.64
CA LEU A 46 12.97 8.42 -3.66
C LEU A 46 11.55 8.90 -3.33
N VAL A 47 10.56 8.08 -3.59
CA VAL A 47 9.14 8.39 -3.39
C VAL A 47 8.49 7.38 -2.45
N ASN A 48 7.50 7.84 -1.69
CA ASN A 48 6.74 6.96 -0.82
C ASN A 48 5.93 5.94 -1.63
N GLN A 49 5.82 4.74 -1.10
CA GLN A 49 4.93 3.68 -1.59
C GLN A 49 3.47 4.05 -1.29
N SER A 50 2.94 4.99 -2.06
CA SER A 50 1.57 5.51 -1.93
C SER A 50 1.05 5.97 -3.29
N ARG A 51 -0.17 5.55 -3.63
CA ARG A 51 -0.84 6.00 -4.86
C ARG A 51 -1.30 7.45 -4.77
N ASN A 52 -1.53 7.93 -3.54
CA ASN A 52 -1.80 9.35 -3.27
C ASN A 52 -0.62 10.22 -3.73
N SER A 53 0.59 9.78 -3.43
CA SER A 53 1.84 10.50 -3.69
C SER A 53 2.38 10.22 -5.10
N SER A 54 2.68 8.97 -5.44
CA SER A 54 3.41 8.56 -6.64
C SER A 54 2.59 7.70 -7.62
N GLY A 55 1.26 7.69 -7.49
CA GLY A 55 0.38 6.89 -8.35
C GLY A 55 0.47 7.28 -9.83
N GLU A 56 0.43 6.27 -10.70
CA GLU A 56 0.48 6.37 -12.15
C GLU A 56 -0.53 5.42 -12.78
N VAL A 57 -1.18 5.84 -13.87
CA VAL A 57 -2.11 5.00 -14.62
C VAL A 57 -1.86 5.21 -16.11
N ARG A 58 -1.46 4.15 -16.82
CA ARG A 58 -1.18 4.16 -18.27
C ARG A 58 -0.17 5.24 -18.69
N GLY A 59 0.88 5.42 -17.88
CA GLY A 59 1.91 6.43 -18.11
C GLY A 59 1.56 7.84 -17.63
N GLU A 60 0.32 8.09 -17.23
CA GLU A 60 -0.12 9.39 -16.74
C GLU A 60 0.08 9.51 -15.22
N PRO A 61 0.75 10.57 -14.73
CA PRO A 61 0.92 10.81 -13.32
C PRO A 61 -0.39 11.25 -12.67
N ILE A 62 -0.92 10.42 -11.77
CA ILE A 62 -2.15 10.69 -11.01
C ILE A 62 -1.82 11.18 -9.60
N GLY A 63 -0.74 10.67 -9.01
CA GLY A 63 -0.27 11.07 -7.70
C GLY A 63 0.18 12.53 -7.67
N ILE A 64 -0.10 13.22 -6.56
CA ILE A 64 0.15 14.67 -6.43
C ILE A 64 1.64 15.00 -6.50
N GLU A 65 2.49 14.19 -5.88
CA GLU A 65 3.94 14.40 -5.92
C GLU A 65 4.52 14.05 -7.29
N TYR A 66 4.03 12.99 -7.93
CA TYR A 66 4.51 12.62 -9.25
C TYR A 66 4.21 13.73 -10.28
N ARG A 67 3.03 14.35 -10.24
CA ARG A 67 2.71 15.51 -11.09
C ARG A 67 3.66 16.68 -10.84
N ARG A 68 3.96 16.98 -9.58
CA ARG A 68 4.91 18.03 -9.19
C ARG A 68 6.33 17.71 -9.66
N LEU A 69 6.76 16.46 -9.53
CA LEU A 69 8.05 15.99 -10.01
C LEU A 69 8.18 16.09 -11.54
N ARG A 70 7.13 15.76 -12.30
CA ARG A 70 7.13 15.96 -13.76
C ARG A 70 7.24 17.44 -14.13
N ALA A 71 6.62 18.32 -13.40
CA ALA A 71 6.78 19.76 -13.59
C ALA A 71 8.22 20.22 -13.22
N PHE A 72 8.84 19.63 -12.20
CA PHE A 72 10.24 19.89 -11.85
C PHE A 72 11.21 19.40 -12.92
N GLU A 73 10.98 18.21 -13.49
CA GLU A 73 11.74 17.71 -14.64
C GLU A 73 11.71 18.69 -15.82
N GLN A 74 10.52 19.18 -16.19
CA GLN A 74 10.34 20.18 -17.23
C GLN A 74 11.06 21.51 -16.89
N TYR A 75 11.01 21.91 -15.59
CA TYR A 75 11.72 23.10 -15.14
C TYR A 75 13.25 22.94 -15.28
N LEU A 76 13.81 21.79 -14.90
CA LEU A 76 15.25 21.52 -15.06
C LEU A 76 15.67 21.58 -16.53
N ASN A 77 14.85 21.03 -17.44
CA ASN A 77 15.15 20.95 -18.86
C ASN A 77 15.00 22.30 -19.57
N ARG A 78 14.04 23.15 -19.20
CA ARG A 78 13.91 24.52 -19.73
C ARG A 78 15.13 25.40 -19.41
N ASN A 79 15.82 25.13 -18.33
CA ASN A 79 17.00 25.87 -17.88
C ASN A 79 18.32 25.14 -18.22
N ALA A 80 18.29 24.10 -19.06
CA ALA A 80 19.47 23.40 -19.51
C ALA A 80 20.18 24.22 -20.60
N ARG A 81 21.36 24.74 -20.27
CA ARG A 81 22.18 25.51 -21.22
C ARG A 81 23.03 24.62 -22.15
N ASP A 82 23.21 23.36 -21.79
CA ASP A 82 24.08 22.37 -22.44
C ASP A 82 23.30 21.35 -23.31
N GLY A 83 21.98 21.54 -23.47
CA GLY A 83 21.13 20.67 -24.29
C GLY A 83 20.94 19.25 -23.72
N ARG A 84 21.47 18.94 -22.55
CA ARG A 84 21.34 17.61 -21.93
C ARG A 84 20.06 17.55 -21.12
N GLU A 85 19.15 16.67 -21.54
CA GLU A 85 17.92 16.42 -20.80
C GLU A 85 18.14 15.59 -19.53
N VAL A 86 17.55 16.04 -18.43
CA VAL A 86 17.45 15.29 -17.18
C VAL A 86 16.11 14.55 -17.17
N ARG A 87 16.15 13.25 -16.95
CA ARG A 87 14.97 12.39 -16.82
C ARG A 87 14.78 11.91 -15.38
N LEU A 88 13.54 11.85 -14.93
CA LEU A 88 13.22 11.30 -13.62
C LEU A 88 13.38 9.78 -13.61
N LYS A 89 14.02 9.25 -12.56
CA LYS A 89 13.95 7.86 -12.15
C LYS A 89 13.29 7.78 -10.78
N LEU A 90 12.02 7.38 -10.74
CA LEU A 90 11.31 7.17 -9.48
C LEU A 90 11.71 5.86 -8.82
N ILE A 91 12.04 5.91 -7.54
CA ILE A 91 12.44 4.77 -6.71
C ILE A 91 11.46 4.69 -5.54
N PRO A 92 10.41 3.84 -5.62
CA PRO A 92 9.42 3.71 -4.56
C PRO A 92 9.98 2.88 -3.40
N LEU A 93 9.98 3.46 -2.22
CA LEU A 93 10.43 2.84 -0.97
C LEU A 93 9.38 2.98 0.14
N PRO A 94 9.39 2.09 1.12
CA PRO A 94 8.68 2.31 2.37
C PRO A 94 9.07 3.64 2.99
N LYS A 95 8.11 4.35 3.59
CA LYS A 95 8.26 5.71 4.09
C LYS A 95 9.44 5.86 5.06
N GLU A 96 9.61 4.91 5.96
CA GLU A 96 10.69 4.87 6.95
C GLU A 96 12.09 4.69 6.33
N GLN A 97 12.16 4.21 5.09
CA GLN A 97 13.42 4.00 4.37
C GLN A 97 13.86 5.20 3.52
N LEU A 98 12.97 6.18 3.27
CA LEU A 98 13.24 7.28 2.35
C LEU A 98 14.48 8.10 2.75
N LEU A 99 14.52 8.61 3.98
CA LEU A 99 15.67 9.40 4.45
C LEU A 99 16.94 8.55 4.64
N PRO A 100 16.88 7.35 5.23
CA PRO A 100 18.04 6.45 5.25
C PRO A 100 18.61 6.13 3.85
N ALA A 101 17.77 5.87 2.86
CA ALA A 101 18.19 5.61 1.48
C ALA A 101 18.84 6.85 0.83
N LEU A 102 18.29 8.04 1.10
CA LEU A 102 18.92 9.29 0.65
C LEU A 102 20.34 9.43 1.23
N LEU A 103 20.52 9.15 2.52
CA LEU A 103 21.82 9.23 3.18
C LEU A 103 22.85 8.20 2.67
N ARG A 104 22.38 7.04 2.17
CA ARG A 104 23.23 6.05 1.50
C ARG A 104 23.55 6.38 0.04
N GLY A 105 23.02 7.50 -0.51
CA GLY A 105 23.22 7.88 -1.90
C GLY A 105 22.40 7.09 -2.92
N GLU A 106 21.35 6.37 -2.47
CA GLU A 106 20.47 5.59 -3.33
C GLU A 106 19.55 6.47 -4.19
N GLY A 107 19.38 7.72 -3.81
CA GLY A 107 18.66 8.75 -4.53
C GLY A 107 19.28 10.13 -4.32
N ASP A 108 18.86 11.07 -5.13
CA ASP A 108 19.34 12.45 -5.12
C ASP A 108 18.34 13.38 -4.39
N LEU A 109 17.06 13.00 -4.42
CA LEU A 109 15.92 13.75 -3.88
C LEU A 109 14.93 12.80 -3.22
N VAL A 110 14.36 13.20 -2.08
CA VAL A 110 13.17 12.55 -1.48
C VAL A 110 11.97 13.45 -1.70
N ALA A 111 10.91 12.90 -2.29
CA ALA A 111 9.61 13.55 -2.47
C ALA A 111 8.51 12.68 -1.85
N PRO A 112 8.25 12.81 -0.52
CA PRO A 112 7.42 11.85 0.21
C PRO A 112 5.92 12.03 -0.05
N GLY A 113 5.46 13.27 -0.26
CA GLY A 113 4.05 13.61 -0.36
C GLY A 113 3.27 13.49 0.96
N GLU A 114 3.97 13.28 2.06
CA GLU A 114 3.49 13.12 3.43
C GLU A 114 4.50 13.72 4.40
N LEU A 115 4.12 13.93 5.66
CA LEU A 115 5.06 14.33 6.70
C LEU A 115 6.09 13.23 6.93
N LEU A 116 7.37 13.61 7.00
CA LEU A 116 8.46 12.68 7.39
C LEU A 116 9.03 13.10 8.75
N PRO A 117 9.22 12.14 9.67
CA PRO A 117 9.94 12.40 10.92
C PRO A 117 11.42 12.57 10.61
N VAL A 118 11.91 13.81 10.71
CA VAL A 118 13.34 14.14 10.57
C VAL A 118 13.97 14.18 11.97
N ARG A 119 14.90 13.27 12.23
CA ARG A 119 15.63 13.25 13.50
C ARG A 119 16.70 14.34 13.53
N ARG A 120 16.88 14.98 14.69
CA ARG A 120 17.93 15.97 14.91
C ARG A 120 19.31 15.38 14.57
N GLY A 121 20.11 16.12 13.82
CA GLY A 121 21.46 15.68 13.43
C GLY A 121 21.56 14.92 12.10
N MET A 122 20.45 14.51 11.47
CA MET A 122 20.51 13.88 10.15
C MET A 122 21.17 14.82 9.12
N ALA A 123 22.03 14.26 8.25
CA ALA A 123 22.75 15.01 7.21
C ALA A 123 21.84 15.31 5.99
N VAL A 124 20.59 15.66 6.22
CA VAL A 124 19.62 16.06 5.22
C VAL A 124 19.25 17.54 5.35
N ARG A 125 18.70 18.11 4.28
CA ARG A 125 18.13 19.44 4.25
C ARG A 125 16.73 19.37 3.61
N ALA A 126 15.75 19.95 4.30
CA ALA A 126 14.44 20.19 3.73
C ALA A 126 14.49 21.34 2.71
N SER A 127 13.66 21.23 1.68
CA SER A 127 13.36 22.33 0.76
C SER A 127 12.49 23.40 1.42
N THR A 128 12.23 24.49 0.70
CA THR A 128 11.07 25.35 0.97
C THR A 128 9.83 24.47 1.13
N PRO A 129 9.02 24.66 2.19
CA PRO A 129 7.83 23.86 2.40
C PRO A 129 6.84 23.96 1.23
N ILE A 130 6.29 22.81 0.85
CA ILE A 130 5.20 22.69 -0.11
C ILE A 130 3.88 23.10 0.55
N LEU A 131 3.67 22.59 1.77
CA LEU A 131 2.59 22.97 2.67
C LEU A 131 3.20 23.20 4.06
N ARG A 132 2.77 24.28 4.71
CA ARG A 132 3.18 24.62 6.08
C ARG A 132 2.10 24.21 7.07
N ASP A 133 2.54 24.02 8.29
CA ASP A 133 1.64 23.88 9.45
C ASP A 133 0.56 22.80 9.24
N VAL A 134 0.96 21.65 8.68
CA VAL A 134 0.06 20.54 8.35
C VAL A 134 -0.20 19.71 9.60
N PRO A 135 -1.45 19.69 10.13
CA PRO A 135 -1.78 18.88 11.28
C PRO A 135 -2.04 17.40 10.87
N LEU A 136 -1.74 16.48 11.80
CA LEU A 136 -2.23 15.12 11.77
C LEU A 136 -3.58 15.07 12.50
N VAL A 137 -4.64 14.76 11.76
CA VAL A 137 -6.02 14.74 12.27
C VAL A 137 -6.57 13.33 12.34
N VAL A 138 -7.43 13.08 13.31
CA VAL A 138 -8.19 11.83 13.39
C VAL A 138 -9.24 11.82 12.30
N VAL A 139 -9.36 10.66 11.62
CA VAL A 139 -10.39 10.40 10.60
C VAL A 139 -11.16 9.16 11.02
N ALA A 140 -12.48 9.27 11.10
CA ALA A 140 -13.40 8.20 11.45
C ALA A 140 -14.43 8.00 10.33
N ARG A 141 -15.24 6.94 10.45
CA ARG A 141 -16.40 6.75 9.57
C ARG A 141 -17.59 7.56 10.04
N GLN A 142 -18.38 8.11 9.12
CA GLN A 142 -19.69 8.67 9.42
C GLN A 142 -20.56 7.61 10.14
N GLY A 143 -21.30 8.04 11.15
CA GLY A 143 -22.10 7.12 12.01
C GLY A 143 -21.33 6.54 13.19
N ASN A 144 -20.00 6.53 13.21
CA ASN A 144 -19.24 6.15 14.39
C ASN A 144 -19.37 7.20 15.50
N ARG A 145 -19.16 6.75 16.76
CA ARG A 145 -19.12 7.62 17.94
C ARG A 145 -18.23 8.85 17.68
N ARG A 146 -18.70 10.02 18.10
CA ARG A 146 -17.94 11.27 18.06
C ARG A 146 -17.21 11.46 19.38
N TYR A 147 -16.01 12.02 19.28
CA TYR A 147 -15.17 12.40 20.41
C TYR A 147 -14.87 13.89 20.31
N GLN A 148 -14.85 14.57 21.44
CA GLN A 148 -14.61 16.02 21.50
C GLN A 148 -13.16 16.36 21.82
N ARG A 149 -12.44 15.44 22.46
CA ARG A 149 -11.05 15.62 22.88
C ARG A 149 -10.27 14.31 22.73
N LEU A 150 -8.95 14.40 22.54
CA LEU A 150 -8.07 13.23 22.35
C LEU A 150 -8.11 12.27 23.56
N GLU A 151 -8.26 12.79 24.78
CA GLU A 151 -8.31 11.98 26.01
C GLU A 151 -9.47 10.97 25.99
N GLN A 152 -10.54 11.26 25.27
CA GLN A 152 -11.67 10.34 25.11
C GLN A 152 -11.35 9.13 24.22
N LEU A 153 -10.22 9.16 23.52
CA LEU A 153 -9.68 8.04 22.75
C LEU A 153 -8.83 7.09 23.62
N ALA A 154 -8.61 7.39 24.89
CA ALA A 154 -7.88 6.54 25.82
C ALA A 154 -8.42 5.09 25.79
N GLY A 155 -7.52 4.12 25.63
CA GLY A 155 -7.85 2.70 25.47
C GLY A 155 -8.50 2.31 24.13
N ARG A 156 -8.66 3.26 23.19
CA ARG A 156 -9.19 2.98 21.85
C ARG A 156 -8.05 2.71 20.88
N SER A 157 -8.35 1.89 19.87
CA SER A 157 -7.40 1.58 18.79
C SER A 157 -7.46 2.66 17.69
N LEU A 158 -6.28 3.14 17.30
CA LEU A 158 -6.05 4.05 16.20
C LEU A 158 -5.23 3.33 15.14
N ALA A 159 -5.83 3.02 13.99
CA ALA A 159 -5.16 2.34 12.90
C ALA A 159 -4.19 3.29 12.20
N LEU A 160 -2.92 2.92 12.11
CA LEU A 160 -1.87 3.79 11.55
C LEU A 160 -1.14 3.09 10.40
N PRO A 161 -0.96 3.76 9.26
CA PRO A 161 -0.10 3.27 8.20
C PRO A 161 1.33 3.05 8.69
N ALA A 162 2.02 2.04 8.17
CA ALA A 162 3.43 1.81 8.47
C ALA A 162 4.26 3.07 8.13
N GLY A 163 5.23 3.39 8.97
CA GLY A 163 6.09 4.58 8.80
C GLY A 163 5.39 5.94 8.99
N SER A 164 4.13 5.97 9.45
CA SER A 164 3.39 7.22 9.68
C SER A 164 4.10 8.13 10.69
N ALA A 165 4.12 9.44 10.43
CA ALA A 165 4.55 10.47 11.35
C ALA A 165 3.69 10.51 12.64
N ALA A 166 2.51 9.93 12.62
CA ALA A 166 1.64 9.78 13.77
C ALA A 166 2.26 8.99 14.93
N ARG A 167 3.33 8.20 14.68
CA ARG A 167 4.02 7.46 15.74
C ARG A 167 4.55 8.38 16.84
N ASP A 168 5.38 9.34 16.45
CA ASP A 168 6.03 10.24 17.41
C ASP A 168 5.00 11.21 18.05
N ALA A 169 3.99 11.59 17.26
CA ALA A 169 2.87 12.38 17.73
C ALA A 169 2.04 11.65 18.80
N LEU A 170 1.69 10.40 18.53
CA LEU A 170 0.92 9.58 19.46
C LEU A 170 1.69 9.29 20.76
N LEU A 171 3.01 9.11 20.70
CA LEU A 171 3.84 8.97 21.89
C LEU A 171 3.75 10.20 22.79
N LYS A 172 3.78 11.43 22.21
CA LYS A 172 3.63 12.67 22.95
C LYS A 172 2.24 12.81 23.58
N VAL A 173 1.19 12.50 22.84
CA VAL A 173 -0.19 12.52 23.34
C VAL A 173 -0.36 11.52 24.50
N ASN A 174 0.15 10.30 24.33
CA ASN A 174 0.04 9.25 25.33
C ASN A 174 0.82 9.55 26.62
N ALA A 175 1.88 10.36 26.58
CA ALA A 175 2.62 10.77 27.77
C ALA A 175 1.74 11.55 28.79
N GLY A 176 0.66 12.19 28.34
CA GLY A 176 -0.30 12.90 29.18
C GLY A 176 -1.53 12.07 29.59
N LEU A 177 -1.65 10.80 29.14
CA LEU A 177 -2.83 9.97 29.36
C LEU A 177 -2.58 8.87 30.39
N LYS A 178 -3.54 8.68 31.33
CA LYS A 178 -3.51 7.52 32.27
C LYS A 178 -3.60 6.18 31.53
N THR A 179 -4.43 6.13 30.49
CA THR A 179 -4.57 4.96 29.61
C THR A 179 -4.20 5.39 28.21
N PRO A 180 -3.21 4.77 27.57
CA PRO A 180 -2.75 5.18 26.25
C PRO A 180 -3.79 4.89 25.16
N ILE A 181 -3.78 5.68 24.10
CA ILE A 181 -4.43 5.36 22.82
C ILE A 181 -3.59 4.23 22.20
N VAL A 182 -4.21 3.16 21.76
CA VAL A 182 -3.53 1.97 21.25
C VAL A 182 -3.20 2.17 19.75
N ALA A 183 -1.92 2.16 19.39
CA ALA A 183 -1.51 2.16 18.00
C ALA A 183 -1.75 0.77 17.37
N ASP A 184 -2.63 0.70 16.38
CA ASP A 184 -2.89 -0.49 15.57
C ASP A 184 -2.14 -0.33 14.22
N TRP A 185 -0.90 -0.80 14.18
CA TRP A 185 -0.04 -0.70 12.99
C TRP A 185 -0.55 -1.60 11.88
N GLN A 186 -0.83 -0.99 10.75
CA GLN A 186 -1.36 -1.70 9.60
C GLN A 186 -0.25 -2.38 8.79
N ASP A 187 -0.64 -3.39 8.02
CA ASP A 187 0.26 -4.15 7.16
C ASP A 187 0.99 -3.24 6.16
N PRO A 188 2.31 -3.42 5.92
CA PRO A 188 3.08 -2.60 4.98
C PRO A 188 2.62 -2.64 3.51
N SER A 189 1.73 -3.57 3.14
CA SER A 189 1.07 -3.57 1.83
C SER A 189 -0.01 -2.49 1.69
N LEU A 190 -0.39 -1.84 2.81
CA LEU A 190 -1.40 -0.79 2.87
C LEU A 190 -0.73 0.59 2.98
N ALA A 191 -0.98 1.43 1.99
CA ALA A 191 -0.64 2.85 2.06
C ALA A 191 -1.73 3.64 2.81
N VAL A 192 -1.50 4.93 3.01
CA VAL A 192 -2.44 5.84 3.70
C VAL A 192 -3.84 5.79 3.11
N GLU A 193 -3.96 5.76 1.79
CA GLU A 193 -5.23 5.67 1.07
C GLU A 193 -5.96 4.35 1.29
N ASP A 194 -5.22 3.26 1.47
CA ASP A 194 -5.81 1.94 1.73
C ASP A 194 -6.38 1.89 3.15
N VAL A 195 -5.68 2.48 4.13
CA VAL A 195 -6.17 2.59 5.51
C VAL A 195 -7.42 3.48 5.57
N LEU A 196 -7.44 4.59 4.85
CA LEU A 196 -8.63 5.44 4.73
C LEU A 196 -9.82 4.69 4.09
N GLU A 197 -9.59 3.84 3.09
CA GLU A 197 -10.64 3.00 2.51
C GLU A 197 -11.18 1.98 3.51
N LEU A 198 -10.32 1.37 4.33
CA LEU A 198 -10.75 0.43 5.38
C LEU A 198 -11.58 1.13 6.47
N VAL A 199 -11.25 2.37 6.82
CA VAL A 199 -12.09 3.21 7.71
C VAL A 199 -13.42 3.54 7.04
N HIS A 200 -13.41 3.96 5.78
CA HIS A 200 -14.61 4.21 4.99
C HIS A 200 -15.54 3.00 4.91
N ALA A 201 -14.98 1.81 4.72
CA ALA A 201 -15.70 0.55 4.69
C ALA A 201 -16.25 0.13 6.05
N GLY A 202 -15.72 0.65 7.16
CA GLY A 202 -16.05 0.26 8.53
C GLY A 202 -15.30 -0.97 9.03
N ILE A 203 -14.24 -1.37 8.36
CA ILE A 203 -13.34 -2.46 8.76
C ILE A 203 -12.41 -1.98 9.88
N LEU A 204 -11.92 -0.74 9.77
CA LEU A 204 -11.16 -0.07 10.82
C LEU A 204 -12.00 1.02 11.48
N PRO A 205 -11.85 1.25 12.78
CA PRO A 205 -12.68 2.22 13.51
C PRO A 205 -12.32 3.67 13.17
N MET A 206 -11.01 3.99 13.14
CA MET A 206 -10.47 5.31 12.89
C MET A 206 -8.98 5.23 12.53
N THR A 207 -8.45 6.29 11.93
CA THR A 207 -7.03 6.47 11.63
C THR A 207 -6.60 7.91 11.94
N ALA A 208 -5.30 8.21 11.81
CA ALA A 208 -4.79 9.57 11.81
C ALA A 208 -3.89 9.79 10.60
N VAL A 209 -4.13 10.88 9.88
CA VAL A 209 -3.40 11.24 8.67
C VAL A 209 -3.30 12.76 8.55
N GLU A 210 -2.43 13.24 7.67
CA GLU A 210 -2.31 14.66 7.32
C GLU A 210 -3.64 15.22 6.79
N LEU A 211 -4.05 16.36 7.30
CA LEU A 211 -5.34 16.99 6.94
C LEU A 211 -5.55 17.13 5.43
N PRO A 212 -4.58 17.60 4.61
CA PRO A 212 -4.77 17.72 3.16
C PRO A 212 -5.02 16.36 2.47
N ILE A 213 -4.43 15.28 2.99
CA ILE A 213 -4.65 13.93 2.49
C ILE A 213 -6.05 13.47 2.85
N ALA A 214 -6.48 13.67 4.10
CA ALA A 214 -7.84 13.35 4.54
C ALA A 214 -8.90 14.07 3.68
N GLU A 215 -8.73 15.37 3.44
CA GLU A 215 -9.64 16.19 2.62
C GLU A 215 -9.73 15.72 1.17
N ARG A 216 -8.58 15.38 0.59
CA ARG A 216 -8.51 14.90 -0.78
C ARG A 216 -9.22 13.55 -0.93
N TRP A 217 -8.96 12.62 0.00
CA TRP A 217 -9.55 11.29 -0.05
C TRP A 217 -11.02 11.28 0.38
N ALA A 218 -11.48 12.20 1.22
CA ALA A 218 -12.90 12.34 1.53
C ALA A 218 -13.76 12.63 0.28
N LYS A 219 -13.19 13.25 -0.76
CA LYS A 219 -13.85 13.43 -2.06
C LYS A 219 -14.05 12.10 -2.83
N VAL A 220 -13.23 11.08 -2.54
CA VAL A 220 -13.32 9.72 -3.12
C VAL A 220 -14.12 8.79 -2.23
N LEU A 221 -13.97 8.94 -0.91
CA LEU A 221 -14.49 8.08 0.15
C LEU A 221 -15.51 8.86 1.01
N PRO A 222 -16.75 9.05 0.54
CA PRO A 222 -17.69 10.01 1.12
C PRO A 222 -18.20 9.66 2.53
N LYS A 223 -17.96 8.42 3.03
CA LYS A 223 -18.31 8.03 4.40
C LYS A 223 -17.22 8.38 5.41
N LEU A 224 -16.12 9.00 5.01
CA LEU A 224 -15.12 9.52 5.93
C LEU A 224 -15.63 10.78 6.63
N ARG A 225 -15.32 10.91 7.92
CA ARG A 225 -15.53 12.08 8.75
C ARG A 225 -14.19 12.54 9.30
N ILE A 226 -13.80 13.74 8.95
CA ILE A 226 -12.53 14.34 9.37
C ILE A 226 -12.77 15.10 10.67
N GLU A 227 -12.13 14.67 11.75
CA GLU A 227 -12.23 15.29 13.07
C GLU A 227 -11.13 16.37 13.22
N ARG A 228 -11.32 17.52 12.57
CA ARG A 228 -10.30 18.61 12.50
C ARG A 228 -9.85 19.10 13.86
N HIS A 229 -10.67 18.98 14.90
CA HIS A 229 -10.39 19.37 16.27
C HIS A 229 -9.60 18.30 17.05
N LEU A 230 -9.49 17.08 16.55
CA LEU A 230 -8.70 16.01 17.14
C LEU A 230 -7.35 15.91 16.41
N GLN A 231 -6.40 16.73 16.81
CA GLN A 231 -5.07 16.79 16.21
C GLN A 231 -4.04 16.06 17.08
N LEU A 232 -3.30 15.13 16.50
CA LEU A 232 -2.22 14.40 17.18
C LEU A 232 -0.94 15.21 17.26
N THR A 233 -0.70 16.12 16.30
CA THR A 233 0.43 17.05 16.30
C THR A 233 -0.07 18.45 16.14
N ASP A 234 0.69 19.38 16.67
CA ASP A 234 0.40 20.80 16.49
C ASP A 234 0.57 21.20 15.03
N GLN A 235 1.67 20.86 14.37
CA GLN A 235 1.91 21.20 12.96
C GLN A 235 3.23 20.59 12.45
N GLY A 236 3.31 20.34 11.13
CA GLY A 236 4.52 19.90 10.44
C GLY A 236 4.59 20.44 9.02
N ASP A 237 5.79 20.65 8.51
CA ASP A 237 5.99 21.11 7.13
C ASP A 237 6.15 19.92 6.17
N MET A 238 5.34 19.88 5.14
CA MET A 238 5.53 18.94 4.02
C MET A 238 6.56 19.51 3.05
N SER A 239 7.71 18.84 2.93
CA SER A 239 8.85 19.31 2.14
C SER A 239 9.47 18.17 1.35
N TRP A 240 10.28 18.52 0.35
CA TRP A 240 11.24 17.62 -0.26
C TRP A 240 12.56 17.65 0.51
N PHE A 241 13.38 16.61 0.36
CA PHE A 241 14.65 16.52 1.09
C PHE A 241 15.78 16.16 0.13
N VAL A 242 16.93 16.78 0.38
CA VAL A 242 18.19 16.47 -0.29
C VAL A 242 19.27 16.21 0.76
N GLN A 243 20.38 15.58 0.37
CA GLN A 243 21.55 15.51 1.24
C GLN A 243 22.09 16.92 1.55
N ARG A 244 22.63 17.10 2.75
CA ARG A 244 23.24 18.40 3.16
C ARG A 244 24.34 18.86 2.19
N ALA A 245 25.06 17.93 1.60
CA ALA A 245 26.14 18.18 0.64
C ALA A 245 25.67 18.42 -0.80
N ALA A 246 24.35 18.60 -1.05
CA ALA A 246 23.77 18.92 -2.35
C ALA A 246 23.10 20.32 -2.36
N PRO A 247 23.83 21.43 -2.12
CA PRO A 247 23.26 22.76 -1.97
C PRO A 247 22.66 23.32 -3.27
N ASN A 248 23.27 23.02 -4.42
CA ASN A 248 22.80 23.51 -5.73
C ASN A 248 21.50 22.81 -6.17
N LEU A 249 21.39 21.49 -5.93
CA LEU A 249 20.14 20.78 -6.15
C LEU A 249 19.02 21.33 -5.25
N ARG A 250 19.32 21.56 -3.96
CA ARG A 250 18.38 22.20 -3.04
C ARG A 250 17.95 23.58 -3.54
N ALA A 251 18.88 24.45 -3.90
CA ALA A 251 18.57 25.79 -4.41
C ALA A 251 17.70 25.75 -5.69
N SER A 252 17.90 24.76 -6.55
CA SER A 252 17.07 24.53 -7.75
C SER A 252 15.65 24.10 -7.37
N VAL A 253 15.52 23.16 -6.44
CA VAL A 253 14.24 22.71 -5.87
C VAL A 253 13.49 23.89 -5.22
N ASP A 254 14.17 24.66 -4.38
CA ASP A 254 13.58 25.81 -3.68
C ASP A 254 13.06 26.87 -4.66
N ARG A 255 13.82 27.17 -5.71
CA ARG A 255 13.42 28.12 -6.76
C ARG A 255 12.21 27.62 -7.53
N PHE A 256 12.18 26.35 -7.87
CA PHE A 256 11.04 25.71 -8.53
C PHE A 256 9.78 25.78 -7.64
N LEU A 257 9.88 25.34 -6.38
CA LEU A 257 8.73 25.27 -5.47
C LEU A 257 8.11 26.63 -5.19
N ARG A 258 8.93 27.69 -5.07
CA ARG A 258 8.40 29.07 -4.91
C ARG A 258 7.57 29.54 -6.10
N GLY A 259 7.94 29.11 -7.32
CA GLY A 259 7.24 29.46 -8.56
C GLY A 259 6.16 28.49 -8.98
N TYR A 260 6.10 27.28 -8.39
CA TYR A 260 5.16 26.26 -8.82
C TYR A 260 3.72 26.59 -8.43
N ARG A 261 2.82 26.46 -9.38
CA ARG A 261 1.38 26.52 -9.16
C ARG A 261 0.77 25.21 -9.64
N ALA A 262 0.03 24.54 -8.76
CA ALA A 262 -0.67 23.33 -9.14
C ALA A 262 -1.74 23.64 -10.20
N PRO A 263 -1.89 22.82 -11.24
CA PRO A 263 -2.98 22.95 -12.22
C PRO A 263 -4.36 22.92 -11.53
N ALA A 264 -5.28 23.76 -12.00
CA ALA A 264 -6.64 23.84 -11.43
C ALA A 264 -7.39 22.50 -11.51
N ASP A 265 -7.10 21.68 -12.54
CA ASP A 265 -7.69 20.36 -12.76
C ASP A 265 -6.95 19.21 -12.05
N GLN A 266 -5.97 19.52 -11.19
CA GLN A 266 -5.10 18.52 -10.54
C GLN A 266 -5.90 17.37 -9.91
N ASP A 267 -7.02 17.65 -9.27
CA ASP A 267 -7.85 16.65 -8.62
C ASP A 267 -8.83 15.93 -9.59
N ALA A 268 -9.07 16.47 -10.77
CA ALA A 268 -10.06 15.89 -11.69
C ALA A 268 -9.66 14.48 -12.17
N ALA A 269 -8.42 14.29 -12.60
CA ALA A 269 -7.89 12.99 -13.00
C ALA A 269 -7.85 12.01 -11.82
N PHE A 270 -7.42 12.49 -10.64
CA PHE A 270 -7.41 11.73 -9.39
C PHE A 270 -8.82 11.20 -9.05
N LEU A 271 -9.83 12.07 -9.00
CA LEU A 271 -11.21 11.69 -8.69
C LEU A 271 -11.80 10.72 -9.71
N ARG A 272 -11.55 10.95 -11.01
CA ARG A 272 -12.04 10.10 -12.10
C ARG A 272 -11.54 8.66 -11.97
N VAL A 273 -10.26 8.50 -11.62
CA VAL A 273 -9.61 7.19 -11.47
C VAL A 273 -10.04 6.53 -10.16
N TYR A 274 -9.84 7.18 -9.04
CA TYR A 274 -9.92 6.51 -7.73
C TYR A 274 -11.36 6.30 -7.24
N ARG A 275 -12.34 7.12 -7.62
CA ARG A 275 -13.78 6.84 -7.35
C ARG A 275 -14.27 5.52 -7.95
N ARG A 276 -13.64 5.04 -9.03
CA ARG A 276 -14.00 3.77 -9.66
C ARG A 276 -13.32 2.57 -9.04
N LEU A 277 -12.22 2.78 -8.35
CA LEU A 277 -11.32 1.71 -7.90
C LEU A 277 -11.46 1.40 -6.42
N TYR A 278 -11.65 2.42 -5.59
CA TYR A 278 -11.80 2.28 -4.14
C TYR A 278 -13.25 1.97 -3.79
N LYS A 279 -13.59 0.68 -3.79
CA LYS A 279 -14.96 0.16 -3.62
C LYS A 279 -15.03 -0.98 -2.60
N VAL A 280 -14.08 -1.05 -1.68
CA VAL A 280 -14.12 -2.03 -0.60
C VAL A 280 -15.30 -1.69 0.33
N HIS A 281 -16.07 -2.71 0.70
CA HIS A 281 -17.14 -2.60 1.69
C HIS A 281 -16.94 -3.62 2.80
N TYR A 282 -17.68 -3.45 3.87
CA TYR A 282 -17.57 -4.33 5.02
C TYR A 282 -17.99 -5.77 4.66
N PRO A 283 -17.08 -6.76 4.74
CA PRO A 283 -17.35 -8.11 4.24
C PRO A 283 -18.05 -9.00 5.26
N LEU A 284 -18.33 -8.52 6.46
CA LEU A 284 -18.96 -9.24 7.56
C LEU A 284 -20.26 -8.59 8.04
N GLY A 285 -20.99 -7.93 7.12
CA GLY A 285 -22.37 -7.53 7.33
C GLY A 285 -23.27 -8.73 7.60
N ARG A 286 -24.50 -8.50 8.06
CA ARG A 286 -25.42 -9.58 8.44
C ARG A 286 -25.63 -10.60 7.30
N LEU A 287 -25.86 -10.11 6.09
CA LEU A 287 -26.10 -10.96 4.92
C LEU A 287 -24.81 -11.70 4.50
N GLU A 288 -23.69 -10.98 4.44
CA GLU A 288 -22.40 -11.52 4.07
C GLU A 288 -21.93 -12.60 5.06
N ARG A 289 -22.16 -12.38 6.34
CA ARG A 289 -21.87 -13.37 7.40
C ARG A 289 -22.72 -14.63 7.23
N GLN A 290 -24.02 -14.49 6.96
CA GLN A 290 -24.88 -15.65 6.69
C GLN A 290 -24.41 -16.43 5.44
N ARG A 291 -23.97 -15.73 4.39
CA ARG A 291 -23.43 -16.39 3.20
C ARG A 291 -22.10 -17.10 3.52
N LEU A 292 -21.22 -16.45 4.26
CA LEU A 292 -19.95 -17.03 4.68
C LEU A 292 -20.15 -18.32 5.49
N GLU A 293 -21.07 -18.33 6.47
CA GLU A 293 -21.36 -19.49 7.29
C GLU A 293 -21.81 -20.70 6.44
N ARG A 294 -22.60 -20.47 5.40
CA ARG A 294 -23.06 -21.55 4.49
C ARG A 294 -21.92 -22.18 3.69
N VAL A 295 -20.92 -21.39 3.28
CA VAL A 295 -19.83 -21.87 2.40
C VAL A 295 -18.55 -22.17 3.16
N ARG A 296 -18.45 -21.78 4.44
CA ARG A 296 -17.26 -21.96 5.29
C ARG A 296 -16.76 -23.41 5.34
N PRO A 297 -17.60 -24.44 5.58
CA PRO A 297 -17.10 -25.82 5.66
C PRO A 297 -16.35 -26.24 4.39
N VAL A 298 -16.90 -25.92 3.23
CA VAL A 298 -16.31 -26.27 1.92
C VAL A 298 -15.02 -25.46 1.67
N LEU A 299 -15.01 -24.16 2.02
CA LEU A 299 -13.80 -23.34 1.93
C LEU A 299 -12.69 -23.88 2.82
N MET A 300 -12.97 -24.25 4.06
CA MET A 300 -12.00 -24.81 5.00
C MET A 300 -11.46 -26.14 4.54
N GLN A 301 -12.32 -27.05 4.04
CA GLN A 301 -11.95 -28.37 3.53
C GLN A 301 -10.93 -28.25 2.39
N HIS A 302 -11.25 -27.49 1.34
CA HIS A 302 -10.39 -27.37 0.16
C HIS A 302 -9.15 -26.47 0.40
N ALA A 303 -9.22 -25.48 1.30
CA ALA A 303 -8.07 -24.73 1.74
C ALA A 303 -7.04 -25.65 2.44
N ARG A 304 -7.50 -26.48 3.40
CA ARG A 304 -6.65 -27.45 4.10
C ARG A 304 -6.00 -28.42 3.12
N ALA A 305 -6.77 -28.98 2.18
CA ALA A 305 -6.27 -29.92 1.17
C ALA A 305 -5.19 -29.33 0.25
N GLN A 306 -5.12 -28.01 0.13
CA GLN A 306 -4.15 -27.31 -0.72
C GLN A 306 -3.11 -26.48 0.07
N SER A 307 -3.07 -26.59 1.40
CA SER A 307 -2.19 -25.82 2.29
C SER A 307 -2.34 -24.30 2.06
N LEU A 308 -3.59 -23.84 1.95
CA LEU A 308 -3.97 -22.43 1.83
C LEU A 308 -4.67 -21.95 3.11
N ASP A 309 -4.57 -20.66 3.38
CA ASP A 309 -5.42 -20.00 4.39
C ASP A 309 -6.87 -19.93 3.86
N TRP A 310 -7.82 -20.53 4.59
CA TRP A 310 -9.22 -20.50 4.19
C TRP A 310 -9.83 -19.10 4.18
N LEU A 311 -9.32 -18.17 5.01
CA LEU A 311 -9.73 -16.77 5.02
C LEU A 311 -9.30 -16.05 3.73
N LEU A 312 -8.19 -16.47 3.14
CA LEU A 312 -7.80 -15.99 1.81
C LEU A 312 -8.78 -16.49 0.73
N LEU A 313 -9.19 -17.77 0.79
CA LEU A 313 -10.23 -18.26 -0.13
C LEU A 313 -11.56 -17.55 0.08
N ALA A 314 -11.93 -17.26 1.32
CA ALA A 314 -13.13 -16.47 1.63
C ALA A 314 -13.05 -15.04 1.08
N ALA A 315 -11.89 -14.40 1.21
CA ALA A 315 -11.64 -13.07 0.65
C ALA A 315 -11.72 -13.05 -0.88
N LEU A 316 -11.17 -14.08 -1.52
CA LEU A 316 -11.27 -14.28 -2.95
C LEU A 316 -12.73 -14.49 -3.38
N ALA A 317 -13.45 -15.39 -2.71
CA ALA A 317 -14.86 -15.65 -2.97
C ALA A 317 -15.74 -14.41 -2.78
N PHE A 318 -15.41 -13.61 -1.78
CA PHE A 318 -16.10 -12.33 -1.56
C PHE A 318 -15.85 -11.36 -2.73
N LYS A 319 -14.61 -11.25 -3.21
CA LYS A 319 -14.26 -10.42 -4.36
C LYS A 319 -14.89 -10.89 -5.65
N GLU A 320 -14.94 -12.19 -5.88
CA GLU A 320 -15.41 -12.80 -7.13
C GLU A 320 -16.95 -12.80 -7.24
N SER A 321 -17.63 -13.11 -6.17
CA SER A 321 -19.09 -13.37 -6.21
C SER A 321 -19.89 -12.76 -5.06
N THR A 322 -19.25 -12.04 -4.14
CA THR A 322 -19.87 -11.63 -2.87
C THR A 322 -20.44 -12.85 -2.11
N LEU A 323 -19.66 -13.95 -2.09
CA LEU A 323 -20.01 -15.23 -1.49
C LEU A 323 -21.31 -15.86 -2.08
N ASN A 324 -21.57 -15.64 -3.36
CA ASN A 324 -22.73 -16.23 -4.06
C ASN A 324 -22.32 -17.43 -4.93
N PRO A 325 -22.70 -18.67 -4.56
CA PRO A 325 -22.36 -19.86 -5.35
C PRO A 325 -23.03 -19.91 -6.73
N ALA A 326 -24.14 -19.18 -6.92
CA ALA A 326 -24.89 -19.15 -8.18
C ALA A 326 -24.42 -18.04 -9.14
N ALA A 327 -23.34 -17.30 -8.80
CA ALA A 327 -22.85 -16.20 -9.61
C ALA A 327 -22.36 -16.69 -10.99
N ARG A 328 -22.60 -15.87 -12.01
CA ARG A 328 -22.13 -16.07 -13.39
C ARG A 328 -21.34 -14.87 -13.84
N GLY A 329 -20.19 -15.10 -14.46
CA GLY A 329 -19.26 -14.07 -14.89
C GLY A 329 -18.92 -14.16 -16.38
N ALA A 330 -18.00 -13.31 -16.79
CA ALA A 330 -17.51 -13.27 -18.16
C ALA A 330 -16.69 -14.53 -18.51
N GLY A 331 -16.65 -14.89 -19.80
CA GLY A 331 -15.85 -16.01 -20.29
C GLY A 331 -16.29 -17.39 -19.78
N GLY A 332 -17.55 -17.53 -19.35
CA GLY A 332 -18.08 -18.76 -18.77
C GLY A 332 -17.63 -19.05 -17.35
N ALA A 333 -17.06 -18.06 -16.66
CA ALA A 333 -16.73 -18.16 -15.24
C ALA A 333 -18.00 -18.33 -14.40
N THR A 334 -17.99 -19.25 -13.45
CA THR A 334 -19.16 -19.57 -12.61
C THR A 334 -18.79 -19.78 -11.15
N GLY A 335 -19.81 -19.68 -10.31
CA GLY A 335 -19.76 -20.12 -8.92
C GLY A 335 -19.03 -19.15 -7.98
N LEU A 336 -18.76 -19.65 -6.79
CA LEU A 336 -18.23 -18.90 -5.66
C LEU A 336 -16.89 -18.20 -5.98
N LEU A 337 -15.98 -18.91 -6.67
CA LEU A 337 -14.62 -18.46 -7.01
C LEU A 337 -14.48 -18.07 -8.48
N GLN A 338 -15.58 -17.94 -9.23
CA GLN A 338 -15.61 -17.55 -10.65
C GLN A 338 -14.59 -18.32 -11.49
N VAL A 339 -14.61 -19.66 -11.36
CA VAL A 339 -13.70 -20.54 -12.08
C VAL A 339 -14.18 -20.73 -13.51
N THR A 340 -13.29 -20.54 -14.48
CA THR A 340 -13.60 -20.82 -15.89
C THR A 340 -13.49 -22.33 -16.18
N PRO A 341 -14.23 -22.85 -17.20
CA PRO A 341 -14.10 -24.25 -17.60
C PRO A 341 -12.67 -24.66 -17.93
N ALA A 342 -11.88 -23.77 -18.54
CA ALA A 342 -10.48 -24.03 -18.84
C ALA A 342 -9.63 -24.18 -17.57
N ALA A 343 -9.83 -23.32 -16.57
CA ALA A 343 -9.12 -23.39 -15.29
C ALA A 343 -9.46 -24.68 -14.54
N ALA A 344 -10.74 -25.08 -14.53
CA ALA A 344 -11.17 -26.35 -13.92
C ALA A 344 -10.52 -27.56 -14.59
N ARG A 345 -10.52 -27.63 -15.93
CA ARG A 345 -9.84 -28.71 -16.67
C ARG A 345 -8.35 -28.77 -16.37
N ASN A 346 -7.66 -27.63 -16.28
CA ASN A 346 -6.22 -27.59 -15.98
C ASN A 346 -5.86 -28.19 -14.62
N VAL A 347 -6.80 -28.32 -13.71
CA VAL A 347 -6.58 -28.89 -12.37
C VAL A 347 -7.36 -30.21 -12.16
N GLY A 348 -7.91 -30.77 -13.23
CA GLY A 348 -8.57 -32.07 -13.20
C GLY A 348 -9.89 -32.08 -12.40
N VAL A 349 -10.69 -31.04 -12.50
CA VAL A 349 -12.01 -30.96 -11.88
C VAL A 349 -13.09 -30.95 -12.97
N GLY A 350 -13.92 -32.00 -13.00
CA GLY A 350 -14.96 -32.15 -14.02
C GLY A 350 -16.19 -31.30 -13.79
N ASN A 351 -16.68 -31.21 -12.54
CA ASN A 351 -17.91 -30.50 -12.20
C ASN A 351 -17.62 -29.22 -11.38
N ALA A 352 -17.15 -28.20 -12.03
CA ALA A 352 -16.94 -26.88 -11.40
C ALA A 352 -18.24 -26.04 -11.26
N ALA A 353 -19.39 -26.57 -11.65
CA ALA A 353 -20.69 -25.89 -11.48
C ALA A 353 -21.27 -26.12 -10.06
N SER A 354 -20.94 -27.23 -9.40
CA SER A 354 -21.32 -27.46 -8.00
C SER A 354 -20.51 -26.58 -7.06
N LEU A 355 -21.02 -26.26 -5.87
CA LEU A 355 -20.30 -25.51 -4.85
C LEU A 355 -18.97 -26.19 -4.49
N ASP A 356 -19.01 -27.48 -4.20
CA ASP A 356 -17.82 -28.25 -3.84
C ASP A 356 -16.77 -28.26 -4.96
N GLY A 357 -17.17 -28.64 -6.18
CA GLY A 357 -16.27 -28.66 -7.32
C GLY A 357 -15.73 -27.28 -7.70
N ASN A 358 -16.53 -26.21 -7.51
CA ASN A 358 -16.07 -24.84 -7.76
C ASN A 358 -14.96 -24.42 -6.80
N VAL A 359 -15.15 -24.67 -5.51
CA VAL A 359 -14.14 -24.36 -4.47
C VAL A 359 -12.91 -25.26 -4.64
N GLN A 360 -13.11 -26.55 -4.94
CA GLN A 360 -12.02 -27.48 -5.24
C GLN A 360 -11.16 -26.97 -6.41
N ALA A 361 -11.79 -26.61 -7.53
CA ALA A 361 -11.10 -26.13 -8.71
C ALA A 361 -10.33 -24.83 -8.45
N GLY A 362 -10.97 -23.85 -7.77
CA GLY A 362 -10.33 -22.58 -7.43
C GLY A 362 -9.15 -22.76 -6.48
N ALA A 363 -9.29 -23.57 -5.43
CA ALA A 363 -8.21 -23.86 -4.49
C ALA A 363 -7.03 -24.59 -5.16
N LYS A 364 -7.30 -25.62 -5.97
CA LYS A 364 -6.27 -26.33 -6.76
C LYS A 364 -5.57 -25.39 -7.74
N TYR A 365 -6.33 -24.49 -8.39
CA TYR A 365 -5.76 -23.55 -9.36
C TYR A 365 -4.83 -22.52 -8.69
N LEU A 366 -5.23 -21.96 -7.56
CA LEU A 366 -4.36 -21.08 -6.75
C LEU A 366 -3.09 -21.82 -6.30
N ALA A 367 -3.23 -23.02 -5.77
CA ALA A 367 -2.10 -23.82 -5.31
C ALA A 367 -1.17 -24.24 -6.48
N MET A 368 -1.72 -24.55 -7.64
CA MET A 368 -0.94 -24.84 -8.85
C MET A 368 -0.14 -23.60 -9.28
N ILE A 369 -0.77 -22.41 -9.35
CA ILE A 369 -0.08 -21.15 -9.68
C ILE A 369 1.04 -20.90 -8.66
N ARG A 370 0.77 -21.04 -7.35
CA ARG A 370 1.74 -20.84 -6.28
C ARG A 370 2.97 -21.74 -6.47
N ARG A 371 2.76 -23.04 -6.64
CA ARG A 371 3.85 -24.01 -6.78
C ARG A 371 4.62 -23.87 -8.09
N ARG A 372 3.93 -23.65 -9.20
CA ARG A 372 4.58 -23.67 -10.53
C ARG A 372 5.30 -22.36 -10.86
N TYR A 373 4.80 -21.22 -10.41
CA TYR A 373 5.28 -19.91 -10.85
C TYR A 373 5.92 -19.06 -9.74
N PHE A 374 5.61 -19.35 -8.48
CA PHE A 374 6.01 -18.51 -7.34
C PHE A 374 6.56 -19.31 -6.16
N ALA A 375 7.21 -20.44 -6.42
CA ALA A 375 7.77 -21.32 -5.38
C ALA A 375 9.04 -20.78 -4.71
N SER A 376 9.75 -19.83 -5.35
CA SER A 376 11.05 -19.34 -4.89
C SER A 376 11.02 -18.84 -3.43
N ALA A 377 12.07 -19.17 -2.67
CA ALA A 377 12.25 -18.71 -1.29
C ALA A 377 12.48 -17.18 -1.18
N GLN A 378 12.76 -16.48 -2.28
CA GLN A 378 12.94 -15.02 -2.30
C GLN A 378 11.63 -14.24 -2.09
N PHE A 379 10.47 -14.90 -2.16
CA PHE A 379 9.21 -14.26 -1.82
C PHE A 379 8.95 -14.35 -0.31
N ASN A 380 8.54 -13.24 0.32
CA ASN A 380 7.74 -13.37 1.52
C ASN A 380 6.31 -13.83 1.16
N GLU A 381 5.60 -14.43 2.10
CA GLU A 381 4.31 -15.08 1.80
C GLU A 381 3.24 -14.07 1.32
N ARG A 382 3.22 -12.86 1.86
CA ARG A 382 2.30 -11.80 1.44
C ARG A 382 2.50 -11.43 -0.04
N GLU A 383 3.73 -11.17 -0.44
CA GLU A 383 4.07 -10.83 -1.82
C GLU A 383 3.79 -12.01 -2.76
N ARG A 384 4.13 -13.24 -2.31
CA ARG A 384 3.81 -14.47 -3.04
C ARG A 384 2.32 -14.54 -3.34
N MET A 385 1.47 -14.36 -2.33
CA MET A 385 0.03 -14.42 -2.52
C MET A 385 -0.50 -13.28 -3.38
N ALA A 386 0.06 -12.09 -3.30
CA ALA A 386 -0.29 -10.99 -4.20
C ALA A 386 -0.01 -11.35 -5.67
N PHE A 387 1.15 -11.98 -5.97
CA PHE A 387 1.45 -12.47 -7.30
C PHE A 387 0.54 -13.61 -7.74
N VAL A 388 0.19 -14.52 -6.85
CA VAL A 388 -0.77 -15.61 -7.12
C VAL A 388 -2.13 -15.05 -7.47
N LEU A 389 -2.63 -14.06 -6.73
CA LEU A 389 -3.90 -13.39 -7.00
C LEU A 389 -3.87 -12.61 -8.33
N ALA A 390 -2.77 -11.91 -8.60
CA ALA A 390 -2.57 -11.24 -9.88
C ALA A 390 -2.59 -12.24 -11.05
N ALA A 391 -1.95 -13.41 -10.87
CA ALA A 391 -1.91 -14.46 -11.87
C ALA A 391 -3.26 -15.19 -12.02
N TYR A 392 -4.03 -15.29 -10.95
CA TYR A 392 -5.41 -15.81 -11.00
C TYR A 392 -6.29 -14.94 -11.90
N ASN A 393 -6.17 -13.62 -11.76
CA ASN A 393 -6.96 -12.65 -12.52
C ASN A 393 -6.44 -12.40 -13.95
N LEU A 394 -5.13 -12.22 -14.12
CA LEU A 394 -4.51 -11.77 -15.37
C LEU A 394 -3.91 -12.91 -16.22
N GLY A 395 -3.68 -14.05 -15.59
CA GLY A 395 -2.95 -15.19 -16.15
C GLY A 395 -1.46 -15.17 -15.80
N PRO A 396 -0.87 -16.34 -15.45
CA PRO A 396 0.48 -16.41 -14.89
C PRO A 396 1.59 -15.93 -15.85
N GLN A 397 1.47 -16.19 -17.15
CA GLN A 397 2.48 -15.77 -18.13
C GLN A 397 2.58 -14.25 -18.25
N ARG A 398 1.47 -13.52 -18.17
CA ARG A 398 1.48 -12.06 -18.19
C ARG A 398 2.17 -11.51 -16.95
N VAL A 399 1.91 -12.10 -15.78
CA VAL A 399 2.55 -11.70 -14.52
C VAL A 399 4.06 -11.98 -14.55
N GLN A 400 4.51 -13.10 -15.11
CA GLN A 400 5.94 -13.38 -15.27
C GLN A 400 6.63 -12.37 -16.21
N ARG A 401 5.95 -11.94 -17.29
CA ARG A 401 6.48 -10.86 -18.18
C ARG A 401 6.61 -9.54 -17.43
N LEU A 402 5.63 -9.18 -16.58
CA LEU A 402 5.73 -7.98 -15.74
C LEU A 402 6.92 -8.06 -14.77
N ARG A 403 7.18 -9.22 -14.16
CA ARG A 403 8.33 -9.43 -13.28
C ARG A 403 9.67 -9.27 -14.03
N ALA A 404 9.76 -9.85 -15.22
CA ALA A 404 10.96 -9.69 -16.07
C ALA A 404 11.18 -8.22 -16.46
N GLU A 405 10.11 -7.49 -16.76
CA GLU A 405 10.19 -6.06 -17.05
C GLU A 405 10.58 -5.24 -15.81
N ALA A 406 10.04 -5.56 -14.64
CA ALA A 406 10.41 -4.94 -13.36
C ALA A 406 11.94 -5.00 -13.13
N ARG A 407 12.52 -6.19 -13.31
CA ARG A 407 13.97 -6.38 -13.20
C ARG A 407 14.75 -5.46 -14.17
N ARG A 408 14.34 -5.36 -15.43
CA ARG A 408 14.98 -4.48 -16.41
C ARG A 408 14.87 -3.00 -16.06
N ARG A 409 13.80 -2.59 -15.41
CA ARG A 409 13.57 -1.20 -14.98
C ARG A 409 14.14 -0.87 -13.58
N GLY A 410 14.83 -1.83 -12.94
CA GLY A 410 15.40 -1.64 -11.59
C GLY A 410 14.35 -1.60 -10.48
N LEU A 411 13.16 -2.18 -10.73
CA LEU A 411 12.14 -2.45 -9.71
C LEU A 411 12.34 -3.84 -9.11
N ASN A 412 11.89 -4.04 -7.87
CA ASN A 412 11.96 -5.36 -7.24
C ASN A 412 10.97 -6.33 -7.91
N PRO A 413 11.45 -7.37 -8.66
CA PRO A 413 10.58 -8.30 -9.36
C PRO A 413 9.86 -9.29 -8.44
N ASN A 414 10.25 -9.33 -7.15
CA ASN A 414 9.68 -10.22 -6.13
C ASN A 414 8.75 -9.48 -5.17
N GLN A 415 8.43 -8.22 -5.45
CA GLN A 415 7.49 -7.39 -4.70
C GLN A 415 6.38 -6.91 -5.63
N TRP A 416 5.14 -7.30 -5.33
CA TRP A 416 3.95 -6.85 -6.07
C TRP A 416 3.58 -5.43 -5.69
N PHE A 417 3.34 -5.21 -4.37
CA PHE A 417 2.86 -3.93 -3.89
C PHE A 417 3.87 -2.82 -4.15
N PHE A 418 3.41 -1.77 -4.82
CA PHE A 418 4.15 -0.55 -5.17
C PHE A 418 5.35 -0.75 -6.11
N GLN A 419 5.64 -1.99 -6.55
CA GLN A 419 6.71 -2.33 -7.48
C GLN A 419 6.13 -2.88 -8.79
N VAL A 420 5.87 -4.20 -8.89
CA VAL A 420 5.37 -4.81 -10.12
C VAL A 420 3.95 -4.34 -10.47
N GLU A 421 3.11 -4.01 -9.49
CA GLU A 421 1.76 -3.47 -9.72
C GLU A 421 1.78 -2.15 -10.52
N ARG A 422 2.86 -1.36 -10.46
CA ARG A 422 3.02 -0.14 -11.27
C ARG A 422 3.05 -0.48 -12.75
N LEU A 423 3.81 -1.52 -13.13
CA LEU A 423 3.86 -2.00 -14.50
C LEU A 423 2.53 -2.63 -14.93
N ALA A 424 1.85 -3.30 -14.02
CA ALA A 424 0.51 -3.81 -14.26
C ALA A 424 -0.48 -2.67 -14.53
N ALA A 425 -0.43 -1.59 -13.73
CA ALA A 425 -1.24 -0.38 -13.94
C ALA A 425 -0.95 0.29 -15.28
N GLU A 426 0.33 0.39 -15.64
CA GLU A 426 0.79 0.97 -16.92
C GLU A 426 0.28 0.15 -18.12
N ARG A 427 0.46 -1.18 -18.09
CA ARG A 427 0.17 -2.08 -19.23
C ARG A 427 -1.31 -2.45 -19.37
N PHE A 428 -1.96 -2.73 -18.26
CA PHE A 428 -3.32 -3.30 -18.20
C PHE A 428 -4.34 -2.37 -17.53
N GLY A 429 -3.88 -1.24 -16.99
CA GLY A 429 -4.71 -0.33 -16.19
C GLY A 429 -4.90 -0.85 -14.76
N MET A 430 -5.69 -0.10 -14.01
CA MET A 430 -5.85 -0.32 -12.56
C MET A 430 -6.71 -1.54 -12.16
N GLY A 431 -7.30 -2.25 -13.12
CA GLY A 431 -8.20 -3.37 -12.84
C GLY A 431 -7.56 -4.47 -11.99
N VAL A 432 -6.41 -5.01 -12.43
CA VAL A 432 -5.67 -6.05 -11.70
C VAL A 432 -5.09 -5.53 -10.38
N VAL A 433 -4.63 -4.28 -10.34
CA VAL A 433 -4.11 -3.66 -9.10
C VAL A 433 -5.23 -3.54 -8.06
N SER A 434 -6.39 -3.03 -8.46
CA SER A 434 -7.57 -2.95 -7.59
C SER A 434 -8.07 -4.34 -7.16
N TYR A 435 -7.98 -5.34 -8.05
CA TYR A 435 -8.35 -6.70 -7.73
C TYR A 435 -7.50 -7.26 -6.58
N VAL A 436 -6.18 -7.27 -6.74
CA VAL A 436 -5.24 -7.79 -5.73
C VAL A 436 -5.38 -7.01 -4.42
N SER A 437 -5.42 -5.66 -4.49
CA SER A 437 -5.60 -4.79 -3.32
C SER A 437 -6.92 -5.10 -2.59
N SER A 438 -8.03 -5.31 -3.31
CA SER A 438 -9.33 -5.62 -2.69
C SER A 438 -9.31 -6.97 -1.98
N VAL A 439 -8.77 -8.04 -2.61
CA VAL A 439 -8.68 -9.36 -1.98
C VAL A 439 -7.79 -9.30 -0.75
N ASN A 440 -6.65 -8.60 -0.81
CA ASN A 440 -5.78 -8.40 0.34
C ASN A 440 -6.52 -7.70 1.51
N LYS A 441 -7.27 -6.65 1.23
CA LYS A 441 -8.07 -5.92 2.24
C LYS A 441 -9.18 -6.78 2.85
N TYR A 442 -9.85 -7.59 2.04
CA TYR A 442 -10.86 -8.54 2.56
C TYR A 442 -10.22 -9.64 3.40
N HIS A 443 -9.06 -10.16 2.99
CA HIS A 443 -8.32 -11.12 3.80
C HIS A 443 -7.93 -10.53 5.16
N LEU A 444 -7.41 -9.30 5.19
CA LEU A 444 -7.10 -8.60 6.44
C LEU A 444 -8.35 -8.39 7.30
N ALA A 445 -9.48 -8.05 6.68
CA ALA A 445 -10.75 -7.89 7.40
C ALA A 445 -11.23 -9.20 8.05
N PHE A 446 -11.17 -10.31 7.31
CA PHE A 446 -11.50 -11.63 7.86
C PHE A 446 -10.50 -12.08 8.92
N ALA A 447 -9.20 -11.87 8.70
CA ALA A 447 -8.15 -12.24 9.65
C ALA A 447 -8.29 -11.52 11.00
N ARG A 448 -8.75 -10.27 11.03
CA ARG A 448 -9.06 -9.52 12.27
C ARG A 448 -10.17 -10.16 13.10
N GLU A 449 -11.09 -10.87 12.46
CA GLU A 449 -12.22 -11.56 13.09
C GLU A 449 -12.01 -13.07 13.17
N ARG A 450 -10.79 -13.57 12.92
CA ARG A 450 -10.46 -15.01 12.85
C ARG A 450 -11.02 -15.78 14.06
N TYR A 451 -10.81 -15.27 15.27
CA TYR A 451 -11.26 -15.91 16.51
C TYR A 451 -12.80 -16.05 16.63
N ARG A 452 -13.56 -15.27 15.85
CA ARG A 452 -15.03 -15.36 15.77
C ARG A 452 -15.49 -16.21 14.59
N LEU A 453 -14.63 -16.46 13.64
CA LEU A 453 -14.92 -17.18 12.40
C LEU A 453 -14.43 -18.62 12.47
N GLU A 454 -13.45 -18.92 13.31
CA GLU A 454 -12.97 -20.26 13.59
C GLU A 454 -13.56 -20.75 14.92
N PRO A 455 -14.13 -21.97 14.95
CA PRO A 455 -14.74 -22.55 16.17
C PRO A 455 -13.67 -22.87 17.24
#